data_25116fd3902dd1d10e1364c87b08a63a
#
_entry.id   25116fd3902dd1d10e1364c87b08a63a
#
_cell.length_a   1.000
_cell.length_b   1.000
_cell.length_c   1.000
_cell.angle_alpha   90.00
_cell.angle_beta   90.00
_cell.angle_gamma   90.00
#
_symmetry.space_group_name_H-M   'P 1'
#
loop_
_entity.id
_entity.type
_entity.pdbx_description
1 polymer ?
#
loop_
_entity_poly.entity_id
_entity_poly.type
_entity_poly.pdbx_seq_one_letter_code
_entity_poly.pdbx_strand_id
1 'polypeptide(L)'
;MQRICVIGGSRYFGKLLVERLQAADHQVTVLNRGSAPPPAGVEHLVVDRGDEAALSAALETRDFDVVVDQVCYTPVQAAIAARAFAGRTRRYVMTSTIEVYDPATAALSAVPLGTPVSEERVDPALWQVAMDLPWHDDAYLEAHYAEGKRQAEAVLTRAGGFAFAAVRSAHVLGGGAREFTGRLAHYAGRVTRNEEITVHAKALPTVFIHYEELADLLSWAASADFTGPVNACSDGLIDVHDLVGIVAAQAGREAVHRTVPAGEKASPFSFDRHYAMSNARAKALGFSFSRTTDWLPGAVAEALAPSATSTTTD
;
A
#
# COMPACT_ATOMS: atom_id res chain seq x y z
N MET A 1 -3.27 20.45 -16.29
CA MET A 1 -1.95 20.56 -15.59
C MET A 1 -2.21 20.97 -14.14
N GLN A 2 -1.73 20.18 -13.16
CA GLN A 2 -1.83 20.45 -11.71
C GLN A 2 -0.43 20.43 -11.10
N ARG A 3 -0.26 21.11 -9.95
CA ARG A 3 0.93 21.01 -9.11
C ARG A 3 0.69 19.94 -8.07
N ILE A 4 1.45 18.85 -8.11
CA ILE A 4 1.24 17.67 -7.25
C ILE A 4 2.48 17.42 -6.41
N CYS A 5 2.33 17.39 -5.09
CA CYS A 5 3.37 16.94 -4.17
C CYS A 5 3.20 15.44 -3.89
N VAL A 6 4.24 14.65 -4.13
CA VAL A 6 4.27 13.22 -3.77
C VAL A 6 5.23 13.04 -2.60
N ILE A 7 4.70 12.70 -1.42
CA ILE A 7 5.50 12.36 -0.26
C ILE A 7 5.87 10.88 -0.33
N GLY A 8 7.16 10.57 -0.50
CA GLY A 8 7.66 9.27 -0.92
C GLY A 8 8.02 9.25 -2.40
N GLY A 9 7.55 8.27 -3.18
CA GLY A 9 7.61 8.31 -4.65
C GLY A 9 8.95 7.93 -5.30
N SER A 10 9.94 7.43 -4.55
CA SER A 10 11.25 7.07 -5.12
C SER A 10 11.41 5.58 -5.42
N ARG A 11 10.48 4.72 -5.00
CA ARG A 11 10.56 3.27 -5.14
C ARG A 11 9.23 2.65 -5.54
N TYR A 12 9.29 1.47 -6.17
CA TYR A 12 8.17 0.59 -6.47
C TYR A 12 6.99 1.33 -7.14
N PHE A 13 5.73 1.05 -6.74
CA PHE A 13 4.55 1.74 -7.29
C PHE A 13 4.59 3.26 -7.09
N GLY A 14 5.29 3.74 -6.07
CA GLY A 14 5.48 5.18 -5.84
C GLY A 14 6.28 5.87 -6.91
N LYS A 15 7.35 5.22 -7.41
CA LYS A 15 8.12 5.73 -8.54
C LYS A 15 7.26 5.75 -9.81
N LEU A 16 6.52 4.68 -10.04
CA LEU A 16 5.63 4.58 -11.19
C LEU A 16 4.50 5.62 -11.14
N LEU A 17 3.95 5.90 -9.96
CA LEU A 17 2.98 6.99 -9.78
C LEU A 17 3.57 8.33 -10.24
N VAL A 18 4.79 8.66 -9.82
CA VAL A 18 5.46 9.91 -10.26
C VAL A 18 5.60 9.95 -11.78
N GLU A 19 6.03 8.85 -12.39
CA GLU A 19 6.16 8.73 -13.85
C GLU A 19 4.79 8.87 -14.56
N ARG A 20 3.69 8.30 -14.01
CA ARG A 20 2.33 8.46 -14.53
C ARG A 20 1.85 9.92 -14.48
N LEU A 21 2.08 10.57 -13.33
CA LEU A 21 1.69 11.97 -13.15
C LEU A 21 2.45 12.90 -14.10
N GLN A 22 3.74 12.67 -14.33
CA GLN A 22 4.53 13.41 -15.33
C GLN A 22 4.01 13.16 -16.76
N ALA A 23 3.72 11.90 -17.10
CA ALA A 23 3.18 11.54 -18.42
C ALA A 23 1.79 12.16 -18.70
N ALA A 24 1.06 12.53 -17.63
CA ALA A 24 -0.20 13.28 -17.71
C ALA A 24 -0.03 14.81 -17.64
N ASP A 25 1.17 15.32 -17.91
CA ASP A 25 1.54 16.74 -17.95
C ASP A 25 1.28 17.48 -16.62
N HIS A 26 1.43 16.79 -15.47
CA HIS A 26 1.42 17.45 -14.16
C HIS A 26 2.81 17.93 -13.74
N GLN A 27 2.87 19.02 -12.98
CA GLN A 27 4.10 19.46 -12.29
C GLN A 27 4.24 18.67 -11.00
N VAL A 28 5.22 17.78 -10.93
CA VAL A 28 5.42 16.90 -9.77
C VAL A 28 6.61 17.35 -8.95
N THR A 29 6.38 17.52 -7.65
CA THR A 29 7.41 17.71 -6.62
C THR A 29 7.45 16.46 -5.77
N VAL A 30 8.61 15.81 -5.65
CA VAL A 30 8.80 14.66 -4.75
C VAL A 30 9.44 15.13 -3.45
N LEU A 31 8.82 14.77 -2.33
CA LEU A 31 9.30 15.05 -0.99
C LEU A 31 9.70 13.74 -0.30
N ASN A 32 10.97 13.61 0.11
CA ASN A 32 11.47 12.45 0.84
C ASN A 32 12.77 12.79 1.57
N ARG A 33 13.31 11.84 2.34
CA ARG A 33 14.53 12.00 3.14
C ARG A 33 15.85 11.93 2.33
N GLY A 34 15.79 11.81 1.00
CA GLY A 34 16.98 11.72 0.14
C GLY A 34 17.62 10.34 0.08
N SER A 35 17.06 9.30 0.70
CA SER A 35 17.62 7.93 0.70
C SER A 35 17.60 7.23 -0.68
N ALA A 36 16.80 7.72 -1.60
CA ALA A 36 16.77 7.30 -2.99
C ALA A 36 16.36 8.50 -3.87
N PRO A 37 16.99 8.70 -5.04
CA PRO A 37 16.62 9.77 -5.94
C PRO A 37 15.22 9.52 -6.52
N PRO A 38 14.45 10.58 -6.78
CA PRO A 38 13.19 10.48 -7.49
C PRO A 38 13.45 10.22 -8.99
N PRO A 39 12.39 9.94 -9.80
CA PRO A 39 12.47 9.96 -11.24
C PRO A 39 13.05 11.29 -11.76
N ALA A 40 13.67 11.27 -12.96
CA ALA A 40 14.20 12.48 -13.58
C ALA A 40 13.08 13.45 -13.93
N GLY A 41 13.41 14.75 -13.96
CA GLY A 41 12.48 15.80 -14.41
C GLY A 41 11.45 16.28 -13.37
N VAL A 42 11.58 15.86 -12.09
CA VAL A 42 10.76 16.37 -10.99
C VAL A 42 11.55 17.30 -10.07
N GLU A 43 10.88 18.24 -9.43
CA GLU A 43 11.46 18.95 -8.30
C GLU A 43 11.62 17.98 -7.11
N HIS A 44 12.78 18.04 -6.43
CA HIS A 44 13.07 17.18 -5.30
C HIS A 44 13.28 17.99 -4.03
N LEU A 45 12.41 17.82 -3.04
CA LEU A 45 12.52 18.38 -1.71
C LEU A 45 13.07 17.32 -0.75
N VAL A 46 14.31 17.48 -0.32
CA VAL A 46 14.93 16.59 0.66
C VAL A 46 14.60 17.09 2.06
N VAL A 47 13.62 16.46 2.71
CA VAL A 47 13.17 16.81 4.05
C VAL A 47 12.58 15.60 4.75
N ASP A 48 12.77 15.52 6.07
CA ASP A 48 12.06 14.54 6.89
C ASP A 48 10.64 15.04 7.17
N ARG A 49 9.63 14.29 6.74
CA ARG A 49 8.22 14.60 7.00
C ARG A 49 7.85 14.61 8.49
N GLY A 50 8.66 13.96 9.34
CA GLY A 50 8.50 13.92 10.79
C GLY A 50 9.05 15.16 11.50
N ASP A 51 9.87 15.96 10.84
CA ASP A 51 10.34 17.25 11.32
C ASP A 51 9.41 18.36 10.83
N GLU A 52 8.48 18.77 11.69
CA GLU A 52 7.48 19.78 11.35
C GLU A 52 8.08 21.14 10.97
N ALA A 53 9.15 21.55 11.64
CA ALA A 53 9.80 22.83 11.37
C ALA A 53 10.49 22.81 9.99
N ALA A 54 11.24 21.76 9.70
CA ALA A 54 11.90 21.57 8.42
C ALA A 54 10.88 21.42 7.27
N LEU A 55 9.79 20.67 7.50
CA LEU A 55 8.71 20.51 6.52
C LEU A 55 8.02 21.85 6.22
N SER A 56 7.67 22.61 7.26
CA SER A 56 7.03 23.92 7.12
C SER A 56 7.92 24.91 6.37
N ALA A 57 9.22 24.97 6.67
CA ALA A 57 10.18 25.79 5.96
C ALA A 57 10.32 25.39 4.48
N ALA A 58 10.38 24.09 4.18
CA ALA A 58 10.45 23.59 2.80
C ALA A 58 9.20 23.95 1.98
N LEU A 59 8.05 24.12 2.63
CA LEU A 59 6.76 24.44 2.00
C LEU A 59 6.42 25.94 2.01
N GLU A 60 7.24 26.81 2.63
CA GLU A 60 6.89 28.21 2.91
C GLU A 60 6.37 28.98 1.69
N THR A 61 6.97 28.75 0.52
CA THR A 61 6.62 29.43 -0.74
C THR A 61 5.90 28.53 -1.75
N ARG A 62 5.38 27.38 -1.30
CA ARG A 62 4.82 26.35 -2.19
C ARG A 62 3.38 26.04 -1.86
N ASP A 63 2.57 26.03 -2.89
CA ASP A 63 1.19 25.53 -2.84
C ASP A 63 1.03 24.42 -3.88
N PHE A 64 0.20 23.44 -3.57
CA PHE A 64 -0.09 22.31 -4.43
C PHE A 64 -1.59 22.20 -4.68
N ASP A 65 -1.98 21.71 -5.85
CA ASP A 65 -3.36 21.35 -6.09
C ASP A 65 -3.71 20.06 -5.33
N VAL A 66 -2.75 19.13 -5.29
CA VAL A 66 -2.90 17.81 -4.66
C VAL A 66 -1.63 17.40 -3.93
N VAL A 67 -1.80 16.74 -2.80
CA VAL A 67 -0.74 15.98 -2.11
C VAL A 67 -1.08 14.50 -2.18
N VAL A 68 -0.14 13.66 -2.59
CA VAL A 68 -0.24 12.19 -2.50
C VAL A 68 0.82 11.67 -1.53
N ASP A 69 0.38 11.20 -0.37
CA ASP A 69 1.25 10.76 0.71
C ASP A 69 1.29 9.22 0.80
N GLN A 70 2.43 8.65 0.44
CA GLN A 70 2.64 7.20 0.44
C GLN A 70 3.25 6.67 1.74
N VAL A 71 3.72 7.55 2.62
CA VAL A 71 4.54 7.19 3.80
C VAL A 71 4.01 7.77 5.11
N CYS A 72 2.70 7.98 5.22
CA CYS A 72 2.04 8.35 6.46
C CYS A 72 1.68 7.09 7.26
N TYR A 73 2.38 6.83 8.34
CA TYR A 73 2.23 5.59 9.13
C TYR A 73 1.64 5.82 10.52
N THR A 74 1.60 7.06 11.01
CA THR A 74 1.21 7.36 12.39
C THR A 74 0.31 8.58 12.48
N PRO A 75 -0.50 8.72 13.57
CA PRO A 75 -1.30 9.92 13.80
C PRO A 75 -0.43 11.18 13.99
N VAL A 76 0.78 11.03 14.52
CA VAL A 76 1.72 12.14 14.69
C VAL A 76 2.15 12.67 13.32
N GLN A 77 2.56 11.79 12.41
CA GLN A 77 2.90 12.16 11.03
C GLN A 77 1.71 12.79 10.30
N ALA A 78 0.51 12.26 10.50
CA ALA A 78 -0.72 12.80 9.94
C ALA A 78 -1.01 14.22 10.46
N ALA A 79 -0.84 14.45 11.74
CA ALA A 79 -1.05 15.77 12.35
C ALA A 79 -0.04 16.82 11.86
N ILE A 80 1.24 16.45 11.73
CA ILE A 80 2.27 17.31 11.13
C ILE A 80 1.88 17.67 9.69
N ALA A 81 1.53 16.67 8.88
CA ALA A 81 1.11 16.90 7.49
C ALA A 81 -0.15 17.78 7.41
N ALA A 82 -1.14 17.54 8.26
CA ALA A 82 -2.36 18.34 8.31
C ALA A 82 -2.07 19.83 8.55
N ARG A 83 -1.17 20.15 9.48
CA ARG A 83 -0.77 21.53 9.77
C ARG A 83 0.09 22.13 8.65
N ALA A 84 1.07 21.39 8.15
CA ALA A 84 2.00 21.86 7.13
C ALA A 84 1.31 22.15 5.78
N PHE A 85 0.30 21.37 5.40
CA PHE A 85 -0.44 21.53 4.15
C PHE A 85 -1.76 22.28 4.28
N ALA A 86 -2.16 22.70 5.49
CA ALA A 86 -3.35 23.52 5.70
C ALA A 86 -3.27 24.83 4.89
N GLY A 87 -4.29 25.08 4.04
CA GLY A 87 -4.34 26.23 3.14
C GLY A 87 -3.36 26.20 1.96
N ARG A 88 -2.53 25.13 1.84
CA ARG A 88 -1.54 24.97 0.77
C ARG A 88 -1.92 23.88 -0.24
N THR A 89 -2.95 23.09 0.07
CA THR A 89 -3.48 22.10 -0.88
C THR A 89 -5.01 22.04 -0.82
N ARG A 90 -5.62 21.70 -1.94
CA ARG A 90 -7.08 21.49 -1.99
C ARG A 90 -7.46 20.03 -1.73
N ARG A 91 -6.55 19.09 -2.02
CA ARG A 91 -6.79 17.66 -1.92
C ARG A 91 -5.58 16.95 -1.31
N TYR A 92 -5.85 16.02 -0.40
CA TYR A 92 -4.84 15.17 0.23
C TYR A 92 -5.25 13.70 0.07
N VAL A 93 -4.41 12.91 -0.61
CA VAL A 93 -4.60 11.48 -0.84
C VAL A 93 -3.56 10.71 -0.04
N MET A 94 -3.98 9.87 0.89
CA MET A 94 -3.10 9.02 1.69
C MET A 94 -3.14 7.58 1.18
N THR A 95 -1.99 6.98 0.94
CA THR A 95 -1.90 5.52 0.76
C THR A 95 -2.04 4.84 2.12
N SER A 96 -3.18 4.15 2.30
CA SER A 96 -3.50 3.32 3.45
C SER A 96 -3.37 1.83 3.09
N THR A 97 -3.98 0.92 3.84
CA THR A 97 -3.71 -0.51 3.76
C THR A 97 -4.94 -1.35 4.11
N ILE A 98 -5.02 -2.56 3.59
CA ILE A 98 -5.97 -3.60 4.01
C ILE A 98 -5.83 -3.95 5.50
N GLU A 99 -4.64 -3.75 6.10
CA GLU A 99 -4.37 -4.04 7.51
C GLU A 99 -5.31 -3.29 8.47
N VAL A 100 -5.92 -2.18 8.04
CA VAL A 100 -6.92 -1.48 8.86
C VAL A 100 -8.13 -2.36 9.22
N TYR A 101 -8.36 -3.42 8.44
CA TYR A 101 -9.45 -4.38 8.66
C TYR A 101 -9.05 -5.63 9.45
N ASP A 102 -7.78 -5.75 9.85
CA ASP A 102 -7.30 -6.94 10.56
C ASP A 102 -7.96 -7.08 11.94
N PRO A 103 -8.80 -8.10 12.17
CA PRO A 103 -9.45 -8.32 13.44
C PRO A 103 -8.49 -8.74 14.56
N ALA A 104 -7.27 -9.18 14.24
CA ALA A 104 -6.24 -9.47 15.21
C ALA A 104 -5.68 -8.23 15.90
N THR A 105 -5.81 -7.06 15.26
CA THR A 105 -5.22 -5.79 15.73
C THR A 105 -6.26 -4.76 16.18
N ALA A 106 -7.56 -5.09 16.09
CA ALA A 106 -8.65 -4.23 16.56
C ALA A 106 -9.90 -5.06 16.90
N ALA A 107 -10.69 -4.58 17.83
CA ALA A 107 -11.98 -5.18 18.21
C ALA A 107 -13.04 -4.89 17.12
N LEU A 108 -12.90 -5.55 15.97
CA LEU A 108 -13.86 -5.47 14.88
C LEU A 108 -14.88 -6.62 15.02
N SER A 109 -16.18 -6.33 14.80
CA SER A 109 -17.22 -7.37 14.80
C SER A 109 -16.93 -8.45 13.75
N ALA A 110 -17.34 -9.69 13.96
CA ALA A 110 -17.11 -10.77 13.00
C ALA A 110 -17.77 -10.47 11.63
N VAL A 111 -17.09 -10.87 10.56
CA VAL A 111 -17.63 -10.81 9.20
C VAL A 111 -17.88 -12.25 8.73
N PRO A 112 -19.02 -12.54 8.08
CA PRO A 112 -19.27 -13.86 7.51
C PRO A 112 -18.14 -14.25 6.54
N LEU A 113 -17.73 -15.51 6.57
CA LEU A 113 -16.75 -16.06 5.64
C LEU A 113 -17.21 -15.83 4.20
N GLY A 114 -16.27 -15.42 3.34
CA GLY A 114 -16.53 -15.15 1.93
C GLY A 114 -17.16 -13.78 1.63
N THR A 115 -17.42 -12.94 2.64
CA THR A 115 -17.94 -11.60 2.44
C THR A 115 -16.78 -10.57 2.50
N PRO A 116 -16.34 -9.99 1.39
CA PRO A 116 -15.34 -8.93 1.41
C PRO A 116 -15.83 -7.70 2.18
N VAL A 117 -14.95 -7.10 2.98
CA VAL A 117 -15.31 -5.94 3.81
C VAL A 117 -15.37 -4.66 2.98
N SER A 118 -16.38 -3.84 3.23
CA SER A 118 -16.50 -2.49 2.68
C SER A 118 -15.81 -1.46 3.56
N GLU A 119 -15.71 -0.24 3.06
CA GLU A 119 -15.00 0.87 3.72
C GLU A 119 -15.64 1.27 5.07
N GLU A 120 -16.95 1.11 5.19
CA GLU A 120 -17.73 1.43 6.40
C GLU A 120 -17.34 0.57 7.62
N ARG A 121 -16.64 -0.55 7.38
CA ARG A 121 -16.13 -1.43 8.44
C ARG A 121 -15.24 -0.73 9.44
N VAL A 122 -14.45 0.23 8.97
CA VAL A 122 -13.58 1.10 9.76
C VAL A 122 -13.85 2.53 9.35
N ASP A 123 -14.66 3.24 10.14
CA ASP A 123 -14.99 4.64 9.91
C ASP A 123 -13.91 5.54 10.57
N PRO A 124 -13.08 6.23 9.77
CA PRO A 124 -12.04 7.09 10.31
C PRO A 124 -12.61 8.31 11.08
N ALA A 125 -13.86 8.72 10.82
CA ALA A 125 -14.47 9.81 11.56
C ALA A 125 -14.74 9.45 13.03
N LEU A 126 -14.94 8.17 13.32
CA LEU A 126 -15.25 7.66 14.67
C LEU A 126 -14.04 7.01 15.36
N TRP A 127 -12.96 6.72 14.64
CA TRP A 127 -11.81 6.00 15.20
C TRP A 127 -11.08 6.84 16.27
N GLN A 128 -10.76 6.21 17.40
CA GLN A 128 -10.04 6.88 18.49
C GLN A 128 -8.59 7.19 18.09
N VAL A 129 -8.08 8.31 18.56
CA VAL A 129 -6.69 8.74 18.30
C VAL A 129 -5.98 8.91 19.63
N ALA A 130 -4.80 8.30 19.75
CA ALA A 130 -3.90 8.39 20.90
C ALA A 130 -2.54 8.93 20.42
N MET A 131 -2.33 10.23 20.60
CA MET A 131 -1.13 10.93 20.12
C MET A 131 0.09 10.69 21.01
N ASP A 132 -0.11 10.27 22.24
CA ASP A 132 0.87 10.08 23.33
C ASP A 132 1.54 8.70 23.33
N LEU A 133 1.11 7.80 22.44
CA LEU A 133 1.76 6.49 22.28
C LEU A 133 3.15 6.65 21.61
N PRO A 134 4.05 5.67 21.78
CA PRO A 134 5.44 5.81 21.33
C PRO A 134 5.59 5.64 19.80
N TRP A 135 4.89 6.47 19.02
CA TRP A 135 4.87 6.46 17.55
C TRP A 135 6.21 6.79 16.89
N HIS A 136 7.22 7.15 17.67
CA HIS A 136 8.61 7.39 17.23
C HIS A 136 9.52 6.16 17.39
N ASP A 137 9.04 5.10 18.05
CA ASP A 137 9.77 3.86 18.24
C ASP A 137 9.47 2.89 17.07
N ASP A 138 10.50 2.48 16.36
CA ASP A 138 10.36 1.64 15.17
C ASP A 138 9.75 0.26 15.49
N ALA A 139 10.10 -0.35 16.63
CA ALA A 139 9.56 -1.64 17.04
C ALA A 139 8.08 -1.54 17.42
N TYR A 140 7.70 -0.44 18.10
CA TYR A 140 6.30 -0.15 18.39
C TYR A 140 5.51 0.06 17.11
N LEU A 141 6.06 0.82 16.17
CA LEU A 141 5.45 1.13 14.88
C LEU A 141 5.23 -0.13 14.03
N GLU A 142 6.21 -1.03 13.98
CA GLU A 142 6.09 -2.31 13.28
C GLU A 142 4.97 -3.17 13.90
N ALA A 143 4.95 -3.28 15.22
CA ALA A 143 3.94 -4.06 15.96
C ALA A 143 2.51 -3.47 15.86
N HIS A 144 2.38 -2.14 15.66
CA HIS A 144 1.11 -1.42 15.64
C HIS A 144 0.81 -0.75 14.29
N TYR A 145 1.39 -1.25 13.21
CA TYR A 145 1.27 -0.66 11.86
C TYR A 145 -0.18 -0.39 11.44
N ALA A 146 -1.06 -1.39 11.63
CA ALA A 146 -2.47 -1.27 11.29
C ALA A 146 -3.18 -0.16 12.09
N GLU A 147 -2.90 -0.08 13.40
CA GLU A 147 -3.46 0.94 14.28
C GLU A 147 -2.93 2.33 13.95
N GLY A 148 -1.64 2.45 13.65
CA GLY A 148 -1.05 3.69 13.18
C GLY A 148 -1.73 4.24 11.93
N LYS A 149 -2.03 3.35 10.96
CA LYS A 149 -2.75 3.71 9.73
C LYS A 149 -4.20 4.13 10.00
N ARG A 150 -4.95 3.41 10.88
CA ARG A 150 -6.33 3.80 11.27
C ARG A 150 -6.36 5.19 11.91
N GLN A 151 -5.45 5.44 12.84
CA GLN A 151 -5.36 6.73 13.53
C GLN A 151 -4.89 7.85 12.60
N ALA A 152 -3.98 7.58 11.65
CA ALA A 152 -3.58 8.55 10.64
C ALA A 152 -4.75 8.95 9.73
N GLU A 153 -5.57 7.97 9.26
CA GLU A 153 -6.80 8.26 8.53
C GLU A 153 -7.75 9.12 9.37
N ALA A 154 -7.92 8.82 10.66
CA ALA A 154 -8.79 9.56 11.56
C ALA A 154 -8.35 11.02 11.75
N VAL A 155 -7.05 11.25 11.93
CA VAL A 155 -6.47 12.61 12.05
C VAL A 155 -6.72 13.40 10.77
N LEU A 156 -6.40 12.85 9.59
CA LEU A 156 -6.56 13.55 8.31
C LEU A 156 -8.04 13.78 7.94
N THR A 157 -8.93 12.85 8.32
CA THR A 157 -10.38 13.02 8.12
C THR A 157 -10.93 14.20 8.91
N ARG A 158 -10.40 14.45 10.12
CA ARG A 158 -10.88 15.51 11.03
C ARG A 158 -10.13 16.83 10.85
N ALA A 159 -9.02 16.84 10.15
CA ALA A 159 -8.13 18.01 10.05
C ALA A 159 -8.81 19.22 9.40
N GLY A 160 -9.69 18.99 8.42
CA GLY A 160 -10.24 20.07 7.60
C GLY A 160 -9.18 20.75 6.71
N GLY A 161 -9.57 21.77 5.97
CA GLY A 161 -8.66 22.56 5.14
C GLY A 161 -8.33 21.96 3.76
N PHE A 162 -8.62 20.69 3.51
CA PHE A 162 -8.51 20.01 2.23
C PHE A 162 -9.50 18.84 2.12
N ALA A 163 -9.85 18.45 0.89
CA ALA A 163 -10.59 17.22 0.63
C ALA A 163 -9.68 16.00 0.87
N PHE A 164 -9.98 15.19 1.89
CA PHE A 164 -9.17 14.02 2.23
C PHE A 164 -9.72 12.74 1.62
N ALA A 165 -8.82 11.91 1.05
CA ALA A 165 -9.12 10.56 0.60
C ALA A 165 -8.04 9.57 1.08
N ALA A 166 -8.46 8.39 1.54
CA ALA A 166 -7.57 7.28 1.90
C ALA A 166 -7.71 6.15 0.89
N VAL A 167 -6.61 5.75 0.26
CA VAL A 167 -6.54 4.58 -0.62
C VAL A 167 -6.06 3.39 0.19
N ARG A 168 -6.98 2.52 0.62
CA ARG A 168 -6.68 1.30 1.38
C ARG A 168 -6.24 0.21 0.42
N SER A 169 -4.93 0.04 0.27
CA SER A 169 -4.34 -0.91 -0.67
C SER A 169 -4.41 -2.34 -0.16
N ALA A 170 -4.78 -3.26 -1.01
CA ALA A 170 -4.55 -4.69 -0.83
C ALA A 170 -3.05 -5.02 -0.81
N HIS A 171 -2.71 -6.30 -0.66
CA HIS A 171 -1.34 -6.76 -0.79
C HIS A 171 -0.84 -6.51 -2.21
N VAL A 172 0.20 -5.68 -2.33
CA VAL A 172 0.75 -5.26 -3.63
C VAL A 172 1.73 -6.31 -4.11
N LEU A 173 1.56 -6.78 -5.33
CA LEU A 173 2.43 -7.75 -5.99
C LEU A 173 2.85 -7.27 -7.39
N GLY A 174 3.89 -7.93 -7.94
CA GLY A 174 4.45 -7.62 -9.26
C GLY A 174 5.65 -6.69 -9.21
N GLY A 175 6.27 -6.47 -10.37
CA GLY A 175 7.46 -5.64 -10.52
C GLY A 175 8.78 -6.35 -10.28
N GLY A 176 8.77 -7.67 -10.06
CA GLY A 176 9.98 -8.49 -9.91
C GLY A 176 10.92 -7.97 -8.83
N ALA A 177 12.16 -7.67 -9.18
CA ALA A 177 13.17 -7.14 -8.24
C ALA A 177 12.83 -5.75 -7.63
N ARG A 178 11.84 -5.04 -8.15
CA ARG A 178 11.36 -3.78 -7.58
C ARG A 178 10.47 -3.99 -6.36
N GLU A 179 9.88 -5.19 -6.20
CA GLU A 179 9.04 -5.55 -5.06
C GLU A 179 9.92 -5.81 -3.83
N PHE A 180 10.14 -4.77 -3.02
CA PHE A 180 11.07 -4.80 -1.89
C PHE A 180 10.55 -5.60 -0.68
N THR A 181 9.27 -5.99 -0.65
CA THR A 181 8.69 -6.79 0.44
C THR A 181 9.09 -8.26 0.33
N GLY A 182 9.53 -8.70 -0.86
CA GLY A 182 10.01 -10.05 -1.12
C GLY A 182 8.97 -11.15 -0.94
N ARG A 183 7.68 -10.81 -0.87
CA ARG A 183 6.62 -11.77 -0.55
C ARG A 183 6.38 -12.76 -1.68
N LEU A 184 6.36 -12.28 -2.93
CA LEU A 184 6.24 -13.19 -4.08
C LEU A 184 7.55 -13.96 -4.32
N ALA A 185 8.69 -13.30 -4.14
CA ALA A 185 10.01 -13.93 -4.20
C ALA A 185 10.20 -15.04 -3.13
N HIS A 186 9.53 -14.93 -1.97
CA HIS A 186 9.50 -15.99 -0.96
C HIS A 186 8.97 -17.31 -1.54
N TYR A 187 7.86 -17.27 -2.26
CA TYR A 187 7.26 -18.44 -2.88
C TYR A 187 8.09 -18.94 -4.06
N ALA A 188 8.50 -18.04 -4.95
CA ALA A 188 9.34 -18.36 -6.10
C ALA A 188 10.64 -19.07 -5.66
N GLY A 189 11.31 -18.53 -4.66
CA GLY A 189 12.55 -19.10 -4.11
C GLY A 189 12.35 -20.48 -3.46
N ARG A 190 11.30 -20.64 -2.64
CA ARG A 190 11.03 -21.92 -1.97
C ARG A 190 10.68 -23.03 -2.97
N VAL A 191 9.82 -22.76 -3.94
CA VAL A 191 9.48 -23.73 -5.00
C VAL A 191 10.72 -24.09 -5.81
N THR A 192 11.51 -23.10 -6.22
CA THR A 192 12.73 -23.32 -7.02
C THR A 192 13.78 -24.15 -6.28
N ARG A 193 13.92 -23.97 -4.95
CA ARG A 193 14.89 -24.71 -4.13
C ARG A 193 14.32 -25.96 -3.48
N ASN A 194 13.06 -26.35 -3.79
CA ASN A 194 12.35 -27.46 -3.18
C ASN A 194 12.29 -27.39 -1.65
N GLU A 195 12.06 -26.17 -1.13
CA GLU A 195 11.91 -25.88 0.29
C GLU A 195 10.44 -25.91 0.73
N GLU A 196 10.19 -26.28 1.98
CA GLU A 196 8.85 -26.30 2.57
C GLU A 196 8.19 -24.92 2.57
N ILE A 197 6.93 -24.86 2.15
CA ILE A 197 6.03 -23.70 2.29
C ILE A 197 5.05 -24.05 3.40
N THR A 198 5.08 -23.29 4.49
CA THR A 198 4.17 -23.49 5.62
C THR A 198 2.82 -22.84 5.33
N VAL A 199 1.75 -23.64 5.34
CA VAL A 199 0.38 -23.18 5.05
C VAL A 199 -0.60 -23.62 6.14
N HIS A 200 -1.64 -22.82 6.40
CA HIS A 200 -2.71 -23.23 7.29
C HIS A 200 -3.54 -24.38 6.66
N ALA A 201 -4.00 -25.29 7.51
CA ALA A 201 -4.83 -26.44 7.06
C ALA A 201 -6.12 -25.99 6.35
N LYS A 202 -6.64 -24.82 6.74
CA LYS A 202 -7.79 -24.15 6.13
C LYS A 202 -7.41 -22.71 5.83
N ALA A 203 -6.55 -22.51 4.85
CA ALA A 203 -6.21 -21.18 4.39
C ALA A 203 -7.43 -20.48 3.80
N LEU A 204 -7.62 -19.22 4.16
CA LEU A 204 -8.71 -18.40 3.66
C LEU A 204 -8.20 -17.45 2.56
N PRO A 205 -9.03 -17.17 1.55
CA PRO A 205 -8.64 -16.32 0.44
C PRO A 205 -8.52 -14.85 0.86
N THR A 206 -7.69 -14.12 0.12
CA THR A 206 -7.48 -12.68 0.25
C THR A 206 -7.57 -12.00 -1.12
N VAL A 207 -7.31 -10.71 -1.15
CA VAL A 207 -7.24 -9.89 -2.35
C VAL A 207 -5.85 -9.31 -2.55
N PHE A 208 -5.50 -9.10 -3.79
CA PHE A 208 -4.23 -8.50 -4.21
C PHE A 208 -4.49 -7.30 -5.12
N ILE A 209 -3.45 -6.52 -5.35
CA ILE A 209 -3.42 -5.50 -6.39
C ILE A 209 -2.07 -5.53 -7.09
N HIS A 210 -2.09 -5.38 -8.43
CA HIS A 210 -0.85 -5.22 -9.18
C HIS A 210 -0.24 -3.86 -8.89
N TYR A 211 1.08 -3.77 -8.77
CA TYR A 211 1.76 -2.52 -8.43
C TYR A 211 1.50 -1.38 -9.44
N GLU A 212 1.31 -1.71 -10.72
CA GLU A 212 0.94 -0.74 -11.75
C GLU A 212 -0.49 -0.24 -11.56
N GLU A 213 -1.42 -1.14 -11.30
CA GLU A 213 -2.83 -0.79 -11.06
C GLU A 213 -2.99 0.10 -9.81
N LEU A 214 -2.17 -0.14 -8.75
CA LEU A 214 -2.15 0.76 -7.59
C LEU A 214 -1.62 2.15 -7.96
N ALA A 215 -0.60 2.24 -8.80
CA ALA A 215 -0.09 3.53 -9.27
C ALA A 215 -1.14 4.27 -10.12
N ASP A 216 -1.86 3.55 -10.99
CA ASP A 216 -2.95 4.10 -11.80
C ASP A 216 -4.12 4.58 -10.92
N LEU A 217 -4.49 3.81 -9.88
CA LEU A 217 -5.54 4.20 -8.94
C LEU A 217 -5.14 5.43 -8.11
N LEU A 218 -3.90 5.51 -7.64
CA LEU A 218 -3.41 6.68 -6.93
C LEU A 218 -3.40 7.94 -7.82
N SER A 219 -3.01 7.79 -9.08
CA SER A 219 -3.08 8.87 -10.08
C SER A 219 -4.53 9.31 -10.35
N TRP A 220 -5.46 8.37 -10.49
CA TRP A 220 -6.89 8.65 -10.59
C TRP A 220 -7.42 9.34 -9.33
N ALA A 221 -7.07 8.84 -8.14
CA ALA A 221 -7.50 9.40 -6.86
C ALA A 221 -7.02 10.84 -6.65
N ALA A 222 -5.90 11.23 -7.26
CA ALA A 222 -5.40 12.61 -7.22
C ALA A 222 -6.37 13.61 -7.90
N SER A 223 -7.14 13.17 -8.90
CA SER A 223 -8.05 14.03 -9.69
C SER A 223 -9.53 13.75 -9.49
N ALA A 224 -9.91 12.58 -8.96
CA ALA A 224 -11.30 12.16 -8.80
C ALA A 224 -12.01 12.92 -7.66
N ASP A 225 -13.28 13.22 -7.86
CA ASP A 225 -14.10 14.00 -6.91
C ASP A 225 -14.79 13.07 -5.89
N PHE A 226 -14.03 12.65 -4.87
CA PHE A 226 -14.58 11.92 -3.72
C PHE A 226 -13.76 12.23 -2.47
N THR A 227 -14.33 11.93 -1.29
CA THR A 227 -13.64 12.00 0.01
C THR A 227 -13.83 10.70 0.78
N GLY A 228 -13.01 10.52 1.82
CA GLY A 228 -13.02 9.32 2.65
C GLY A 228 -12.28 8.13 2.03
N PRO A 229 -12.39 6.93 2.63
CA PRO A 229 -11.65 5.75 2.20
C PRO A 229 -12.21 5.11 0.93
N VAL A 230 -11.32 4.56 0.10
CA VAL A 230 -11.63 3.63 -0.98
C VAL A 230 -10.71 2.43 -0.91
N ASN A 231 -11.25 1.24 -1.12
CA ASN A 231 -10.49 0.00 -1.18
C ASN A 231 -9.89 -0.19 -2.58
N ALA A 232 -8.60 -0.49 -2.61
CA ALA A 232 -7.79 -0.69 -3.80
C ALA A 232 -7.39 -2.16 -3.90
N CYS A 233 -8.16 -2.98 -4.64
CA CYS A 233 -7.85 -4.37 -4.90
C CYS A 233 -8.36 -4.80 -6.27
N SER A 234 -7.57 -5.62 -6.97
CA SER A 234 -8.00 -6.29 -8.21
C SER A 234 -9.16 -7.24 -7.95
N ASP A 235 -9.92 -7.58 -8.98
CA ASP A 235 -11.03 -8.52 -8.87
C ASP A 235 -10.54 -9.95 -8.71
N GLY A 236 -11.26 -10.71 -7.90
CA GLY A 236 -10.99 -12.13 -7.66
C GLY A 236 -10.22 -12.39 -6.37
N LEU A 237 -10.76 -13.32 -5.60
CA LEU A 237 -10.15 -13.83 -4.37
C LEU A 237 -9.19 -14.98 -4.75
N ILE A 238 -8.03 -15.00 -4.11
CA ILE A 238 -7.03 -16.06 -4.26
C ILE A 238 -6.55 -16.47 -2.86
N ASP A 239 -6.45 -17.75 -2.59
CA ASP A 239 -5.80 -18.25 -1.40
C ASP A 239 -4.31 -18.61 -1.67
N VAL A 240 -3.63 -19.03 -0.61
CA VAL A 240 -2.21 -19.38 -0.72
C VAL A 240 -1.96 -20.60 -1.60
N HIS A 241 -2.92 -21.54 -1.70
CA HIS A 241 -2.77 -22.74 -2.52
C HIS A 241 -2.88 -22.40 -4.00
N ASP A 242 -3.81 -21.51 -4.37
CA ASP A 242 -3.92 -20.97 -5.73
C ASP A 242 -2.62 -20.25 -6.13
N LEU A 243 -2.10 -19.38 -5.25
CA LEU A 243 -0.84 -18.66 -5.48
C LEU A 243 0.33 -19.63 -5.68
N VAL A 244 0.49 -20.58 -4.77
CA VAL A 244 1.57 -21.57 -4.85
C VAL A 244 1.41 -22.47 -6.08
N GLY A 245 0.18 -22.85 -6.45
CA GLY A 245 -0.10 -23.60 -7.67
C GLY A 245 0.37 -22.90 -8.94
N ILE A 246 0.15 -21.58 -9.05
CA ILE A 246 0.63 -20.75 -10.16
C ILE A 246 2.17 -20.73 -10.19
N VAL A 247 2.81 -20.52 -9.03
CA VAL A 247 4.28 -20.51 -8.91
C VAL A 247 4.88 -21.86 -9.30
N ALA A 248 4.32 -22.97 -8.80
CA ALA A 248 4.78 -24.33 -9.07
C ALA A 248 4.66 -24.68 -10.57
N ALA A 249 3.52 -24.35 -11.18
CA ALA A 249 3.28 -24.58 -12.60
C ALA A 249 4.31 -23.84 -13.49
N GLN A 250 4.60 -22.58 -13.18
CA GLN A 250 5.56 -21.81 -13.96
C GLN A 250 7.02 -22.19 -13.69
N ALA A 251 7.34 -22.60 -12.47
CA ALA A 251 8.66 -23.12 -12.13
C ALA A 251 8.93 -24.54 -12.71
N GLY A 252 7.89 -25.22 -13.20
CA GLY A 252 7.97 -26.61 -13.65
C GLY A 252 8.36 -27.58 -12.52
N ARG A 253 7.93 -27.29 -11.28
CA ARG A 253 8.28 -28.04 -10.06
C ARG A 253 7.07 -28.21 -9.16
N GLU A 254 7.04 -29.27 -8.39
CA GLU A 254 6.07 -29.43 -7.32
C GLU A 254 6.43 -28.58 -6.10
N ALA A 255 5.43 -28.06 -5.43
CA ALA A 255 5.62 -27.33 -4.18
C ALA A 255 5.55 -28.29 -2.98
N VAL A 256 6.48 -28.14 -2.06
CA VAL A 256 6.48 -28.90 -0.80
C VAL A 256 5.73 -28.09 0.26
N HIS A 257 4.65 -28.67 0.79
CA HIS A 257 3.81 -28.02 1.78
C HIS A 257 4.01 -28.62 3.18
N ARG A 258 4.09 -27.77 4.19
CA ARG A 258 3.93 -28.12 5.59
C ARG A 258 2.68 -27.45 6.16
N THR A 259 1.72 -28.26 6.58
CA THR A 259 0.46 -27.74 7.14
C THR A 259 0.60 -27.43 8.63
N VAL A 260 0.05 -26.29 9.04
CA VAL A 260 -0.03 -25.87 10.44
C VAL A 260 -1.49 -25.55 10.82
N PRO A 261 -1.85 -25.70 12.12
CA PRO A 261 -3.15 -25.28 12.62
C PRO A 261 -3.31 -23.75 12.61
N ALA A 262 -4.56 -23.30 12.79
CA ALA A 262 -4.86 -21.89 12.98
C ALA A 262 -4.14 -21.33 14.22
N GLY A 263 -3.70 -20.08 14.15
CA GLY A 263 -2.95 -19.40 15.20
C GLY A 263 -1.43 -19.64 15.17
N GLU A 264 -0.94 -20.59 14.37
CA GLU A 264 0.50 -20.80 14.18
C GLU A 264 1.03 -19.92 13.03
N LYS A 265 2.33 -19.60 13.09
CA LYS A 265 2.98 -18.81 12.04
C LYS A 265 3.06 -19.61 10.74
N ALA A 266 2.55 -19.03 9.67
CA ALA A 266 2.60 -19.57 8.32
C ALA A 266 3.37 -18.64 7.35
N SER A 267 3.55 -19.08 6.11
CA SER A 267 4.10 -18.27 5.03
C SER A 267 3.20 -17.05 4.74
N PRO A 268 3.72 -15.97 4.16
CA PRO A 268 2.93 -14.80 3.77
C PRO A 268 1.66 -15.21 3.00
N PHE A 269 0.55 -14.49 3.20
CA PHE A 269 -0.73 -14.76 2.52
C PHE A 269 -1.43 -16.10 2.85
N SER A 270 -0.86 -16.94 3.72
CA SER A 270 -1.59 -18.05 4.32
C SER A 270 -2.36 -17.54 5.51
N PHE A 271 -3.61 -17.14 5.30
CA PHE A 271 -4.46 -16.59 6.36
C PHE A 271 -5.38 -17.65 6.94
N ASP A 272 -5.48 -17.71 8.26
CA ASP A 272 -6.41 -18.52 9.05
C ASP A 272 -7.67 -17.73 9.44
N ARG A 273 -7.78 -16.47 9.03
CA ARG A 273 -8.89 -15.55 9.27
C ARG A 273 -9.34 -14.89 7.97
N HIS A 274 -10.56 -14.35 7.97
CA HIS A 274 -11.07 -13.63 6.79
C HIS A 274 -10.29 -12.33 6.59
N TYR A 275 -9.74 -12.16 5.40
CA TYR A 275 -8.84 -11.07 5.07
C TYR A 275 -8.99 -10.62 3.62
N ALA A 276 -10.20 -10.14 3.29
CA ALA A 276 -10.53 -9.64 1.97
C ALA A 276 -11.37 -8.37 2.04
N MET A 277 -11.20 -7.48 1.09
CA MET A 277 -11.96 -6.23 0.99
C MET A 277 -12.65 -6.10 -0.36
N SER A 278 -13.75 -5.33 -0.40
CA SER A 278 -14.55 -5.04 -1.59
C SER A 278 -14.04 -3.75 -2.25
N ASN A 279 -13.88 -3.77 -3.56
CA ASN A 279 -13.55 -2.60 -4.38
C ASN A 279 -14.80 -1.92 -4.99
N ALA A 280 -15.98 -2.29 -4.53
CA ALA A 280 -17.24 -1.83 -5.10
C ALA A 280 -17.39 -0.29 -5.09
N ARG A 281 -16.93 0.38 -4.03
CA ARG A 281 -16.96 1.83 -3.93
C ARG A 281 -16.08 2.51 -4.99
N ALA A 282 -14.85 2.09 -5.17
CA ALA A 282 -13.96 2.64 -6.19
C ALA A 282 -14.53 2.46 -7.61
N LYS A 283 -15.15 1.29 -7.89
CA LYS A 283 -15.87 1.03 -9.13
C LYS A 283 -17.05 1.96 -9.34
N ALA A 284 -17.87 2.16 -8.30
CA ALA A 284 -18.99 3.08 -8.36
C ALA A 284 -18.55 4.54 -8.58
N LEU A 285 -17.34 4.90 -8.15
CA LEU A 285 -16.72 6.20 -8.38
C LEU A 285 -16.01 6.29 -9.76
N GLY A 286 -16.01 5.22 -10.55
CA GLY A 286 -15.55 5.21 -11.94
C GLY A 286 -14.17 4.60 -12.19
N PHE A 287 -13.52 3.97 -11.20
CA PHE A 287 -12.28 3.23 -11.42
C PHE A 287 -12.57 1.79 -11.84
N SER A 288 -11.83 1.28 -12.83
CA SER A 288 -11.97 -0.10 -13.31
C SER A 288 -10.76 -0.93 -12.86
N PHE A 289 -11.03 -2.10 -12.28
CA PHE A 289 -9.98 -3.02 -11.83
C PHE A 289 -9.81 -4.19 -12.80
N SER A 290 -8.57 -4.65 -12.92
CA SER A 290 -8.23 -5.90 -13.57
C SER A 290 -8.61 -7.11 -12.68
N ARG A 291 -8.50 -8.32 -13.22
CA ARG A 291 -8.63 -9.56 -12.45
C ARG A 291 -7.25 -10.02 -11.97
N THR A 292 -7.17 -10.46 -10.73
CA THR A 292 -5.93 -11.01 -10.15
C THR A 292 -5.38 -12.17 -11.02
N THR A 293 -6.25 -13.02 -11.55
CA THR A 293 -5.86 -14.15 -12.42
C THR A 293 -5.25 -13.73 -13.75
N ASP A 294 -5.51 -12.50 -14.21
CA ASP A 294 -5.02 -12.04 -15.52
C ASP A 294 -3.56 -11.56 -15.45
N TRP A 295 -3.17 -10.93 -14.35
CA TRP A 295 -1.82 -10.37 -14.19
C TRP A 295 -0.90 -11.21 -13.30
N LEU A 296 -1.43 -11.99 -12.36
CA LEU A 296 -0.62 -12.74 -11.38
C LEU A 296 0.38 -13.71 -12.04
N PRO A 297 0.04 -14.43 -13.12
CA PRO A 297 1.02 -15.26 -13.83
C PRO A 297 2.23 -14.46 -14.34
N GLY A 298 2.02 -13.25 -14.84
CA GLY A 298 3.10 -12.35 -15.27
C GLY A 298 3.98 -11.92 -14.11
N ALA A 299 3.39 -11.53 -12.98
CA ALA A 299 4.12 -11.17 -11.77
C ALA A 299 4.94 -12.33 -11.20
N VAL A 300 4.40 -13.56 -11.27
CA VAL A 300 5.14 -14.78 -10.88
C VAL A 300 6.32 -15.03 -11.80
N ALA A 301 6.15 -14.87 -13.12
CA ALA A 301 7.25 -15.01 -14.09
C ALA A 301 8.39 -14.01 -13.79
N GLU A 302 8.05 -12.76 -13.47
CA GLU A 302 9.03 -11.75 -13.05
C GLU A 302 9.77 -12.17 -11.77
N ALA A 303 9.08 -12.74 -10.78
CA ALA A 303 9.69 -13.18 -9.52
C ALA A 303 10.56 -14.44 -9.67
N LEU A 304 10.31 -15.27 -10.67
CA LEU A 304 11.11 -16.45 -11.02
C LEU A 304 12.32 -16.09 -11.90
N ALA A 305 12.30 -14.93 -12.56
CA ALA A 305 13.41 -14.51 -13.40
C ALA A 305 14.69 -14.34 -12.55
N PRO A 306 15.86 -14.76 -13.07
CA PRO A 306 17.13 -14.54 -12.39
C PRO A 306 17.32 -13.05 -12.09
N SER A 307 17.62 -12.69 -10.86
CA SER A 307 18.03 -11.32 -10.53
C SER A 307 19.22 -10.98 -11.43
N ALA A 308 19.10 -9.92 -12.23
CA ALA A 308 20.22 -9.41 -12.99
C ALA A 308 21.33 -9.09 -11.97
N THR A 309 22.31 -9.97 -11.87
CA THR A 309 23.55 -9.73 -11.10
C THR A 309 24.15 -8.47 -11.70
N SER A 310 24.24 -7.40 -10.90
CA SER A 310 25.07 -6.26 -11.25
C SER A 310 26.50 -6.79 -11.42
N THR A 311 26.90 -7.03 -12.65
CA THR A 311 28.31 -7.19 -13.00
C THR A 311 28.95 -5.83 -12.72
N THR A 312 29.44 -5.67 -11.50
CA THR A 312 30.50 -4.70 -11.22
C THR A 312 31.70 -5.21 -11.98
N THR A 313 31.93 -4.67 -13.16
CA THR A 313 33.24 -4.70 -13.80
C THR A 313 34.15 -3.82 -12.94
N ASP A 314 35.16 -4.45 -12.36
CA ASP A 314 36.33 -3.81 -11.73
C ASP A 314 37.01 -2.79 -12.65
#